data_f1390e09c9679f8a903a58ae1dc77cf3
#
_entry.id   f1390e09c9679f8a903a58ae1dc77cf3
#
_cell.length_a   1.000
_cell.length_b   1.000
_cell.length_c   1.000
_cell.angle_alpha   90.00
_cell.angle_beta   90.00
_cell.angle_gamma   90.00
#
_symmetry.space_group_name_H-M   'P 1'
#
loop_
_entity.id
_entity.type
_entity.pdbx_description
1 polymer ?
#
loop_
_entity_poly.entity_id
_entity_poly.type
_entity_poly.pdbx_seq_one_letter_code
_entity_poly.pdbx_strand_id
1 'polypeptide(L)'
;VNNAERLDVMPLVGDFNMYGGLYRDVHLIVTDEVCISPLNYGSPGVRLMQDSVSHEYAAVRALVDLSNGTPQPQKVELKFSLNDGGKTVRELRKELTLPANSTVCDTLRFDLANPHLWDGRRDPFLYQTEVTLTRGGSITDCVIQPLGLRFFHIDPDRGFFLNGRHMPLYGVCRHQDRPEIGN
;
A
#
# COMPACT_ATOMS: atom_id res chain seq x y z
N VAL A 1 -15.31 18.91 -9.69
CA VAL A 1 -14.46 18.30 -10.73
C VAL A 1 -15.06 18.64 -12.08
N ASN A 2 -14.28 19.22 -12.99
CA ASN A 2 -14.71 19.51 -14.35
C ASN A 2 -13.72 18.92 -15.36
N ASN A 3 -14.18 18.71 -16.59
CA ASN A 3 -13.42 18.16 -17.69
C ASN A 3 -13.15 19.23 -18.78
N ALA A 4 -13.14 20.51 -18.41
CA ALA A 4 -12.81 21.57 -19.34
C ALA A 4 -11.36 21.43 -19.83
N GLU A 5 -11.14 21.64 -21.12
CA GLU A 5 -9.82 21.66 -21.73
C GLU A 5 -8.99 22.83 -21.17
N ARG A 6 -7.75 22.56 -20.79
CA ARG A 6 -6.83 23.55 -20.23
C ARG A 6 -5.43 23.29 -20.74
N LEU A 7 -4.66 24.38 -20.90
CA LEU A 7 -3.28 24.31 -21.40
C LEU A 7 -2.28 23.75 -20.38
N ASP A 8 -2.62 23.80 -19.08
CA ASP A 8 -1.78 23.35 -17.97
C ASP A 8 -2.10 21.93 -17.48
N VAL A 9 -2.99 21.24 -18.18
CA VAL A 9 -3.40 19.85 -17.88
C VAL A 9 -3.22 19.01 -19.13
N MET A 10 -2.90 17.73 -18.98
CA MET A 10 -2.79 16.81 -20.12
C MET A 10 -4.06 16.87 -20.98
N PRO A 11 -3.91 16.90 -22.32
CA PRO A 11 -5.04 16.96 -23.23
C PRO A 11 -6.00 15.80 -22.99
N LEU A 12 -7.29 16.12 -22.98
CA LEU A 12 -8.38 15.16 -22.93
C LEU A 12 -8.71 14.67 -24.35
N VAL A 13 -7.75 13.97 -24.97
CA VAL A 13 -7.85 13.51 -26.37
C VAL A 13 -7.69 12.01 -26.45
N GLY A 14 -8.29 11.40 -27.46
CA GLY A 14 -8.25 9.96 -27.71
C GLY A 14 -9.65 9.35 -27.72
N ASP A 15 -9.69 8.03 -27.72
CA ASP A 15 -10.94 7.25 -27.78
C ASP A 15 -11.59 7.05 -26.39
N PHE A 16 -11.35 7.98 -25.46
CA PHE A 16 -11.87 7.91 -24.09
C PHE A 16 -12.90 9.01 -23.87
N ASN A 17 -14.00 8.64 -23.20
CA ASN A 17 -14.93 9.64 -22.69
C ASN A 17 -14.41 10.25 -21.41
N MET A 18 -14.27 11.57 -21.39
CA MET A 18 -13.80 12.33 -20.24
C MET A 18 -14.99 12.90 -19.48
N TYR A 19 -15.41 12.18 -18.45
CA TYR A 19 -16.53 12.59 -17.62
C TYR A 19 -16.11 13.71 -16.66
N GLY A 20 -16.98 14.70 -16.51
CA GLY A 20 -16.91 15.67 -15.41
C GLY A 20 -17.68 15.18 -14.20
N GLY A 21 -17.52 15.88 -13.07
CA GLY A 21 -18.21 15.57 -11.83
C GLY A 21 -17.52 14.47 -10.99
N LEU A 22 -18.28 13.90 -10.07
CA LEU A 22 -17.87 12.82 -9.19
C LEU A 22 -18.66 11.56 -9.56
N TYR A 23 -18.10 10.72 -10.38
CA TYR A 23 -18.75 9.49 -10.86
C TYR A 23 -18.19 8.21 -10.21
N ARG A 24 -17.24 8.35 -9.30
CA ARG A 24 -16.71 7.28 -8.45
C ARG A 24 -17.02 7.58 -7.00
N ASP A 25 -16.90 6.56 -6.15
CA ASP A 25 -17.16 6.67 -4.72
C ASP A 25 -16.32 7.78 -4.08
N VAL A 26 -16.95 8.49 -3.15
CA VAL A 26 -16.31 9.52 -2.34
C VAL A 26 -16.33 9.07 -0.90
N HIS A 27 -15.17 8.98 -0.28
CA HIS A 27 -15.00 8.54 1.10
C HIS A 27 -14.59 9.70 2.00
N LEU A 28 -15.17 9.77 3.20
CA LEU A 28 -14.71 10.63 4.28
C LEU A 28 -13.91 9.78 5.27
N ILE A 29 -12.61 10.07 5.40
CA ILE A 29 -11.74 9.41 6.37
C ILE A 29 -11.70 10.25 7.64
N VAL A 30 -12.08 9.65 8.78
CA VAL A 30 -12.03 10.27 10.10
C VAL A 30 -11.01 9.51 10.94
N THR A 31 -10.01 10.21 11.47
CA THR A 31 -8.93 9.64 12.28
C THR A 31 -8.87 10.32 13.65
N ASP A 32 -8.12 9.71 14.60
CA ASP A 32 -7.65 10.42 15.79
C ASP A 32 -6.63 11.51 15.39
N GLU A 33 -6.38 12.48 16.25
CA GLU A 33 -5.32 13.49 16.04
C GLU A 33 -3.92 12.86 16.00
N VAL A 34 -3.76 11.66 16.57
CA VAL A 34 -2.55 10.85 16.52
C VAL A 34 -2.85 9.56 15.77
N CYS A 35 -2.48 9.50 14.50
CA CYS A 35 -2.91 8.45 13.59
C CYS A 35 -1.80 8.02 12.62
N ILE A 36 -2.05 6.93 11.91
CA ILE A 36 -1.32 6.58 10.68
C ILE A 36 -1.80 7.56 9.60
N SER A 37 -0.89 8.35 9.04
CA SER A 37 -1.22 9.55 8.28
C SER A 37 -1.85 9.26 6.92
N PRO A 38 -3.05 9.77 6.62
CA PRO A 38 -3.64 9.71 5.29
C PRO A 38 -3.20 10.89 4.39
N LEU A 39 -2.29 11.75 4.85
CA LEU A 39 -1.93 13.01 4.16
C LEU A 39 -1.13 12.79 2.86
N ASN A 40 -0.61 11.61 2.63
CA ASN A 40 0.02 11.25 1.36
C ASN A 40 -1.06 10.83 0.34
N TYR A 41 -1.73 11.82 -0.25
CA TYR A 41 -2.79 11.65 -1.27
C TYR A 41 -3.94 10.72 -0.86
N GLY A 42 -4.30 10.69 0.42
CA GLY A 42 -5.34 9.78 0.93
C GLY A 42 -4.94 8.30 0.94
N SER A 43 -3.63 8.02 0.85
CA SER A 43 -3.14 6.64 0.95
C SER A 43 -3.31 6.11 2.37
N PRO A 44 -3.26 4.77 2.57
CA PRO A 44 -3.37 4.18 3.91
C PRO A 44 -2.23 4.56 4.88
N GLY A 45 -1.22 5.35 4.44
CA GLY A 45 -0.08 5.75 5.26
C GLY A 45 0.95 4.64 5.52
N VAL A 46 0.77 3.46 4.93
CA VAL A 46 1.69 2.32 5.04
C VAL A 46 2.14 1.89 3.66
N ARG A 47 3.44 1.87 3.42
CA ARG A 47 4.06 1.41 2.17
C ARG A 47 4.97 0.22 2.45
N LEU A 48 4.68 -0.91 1.82
CA LEU A 48 5.46 -2.15 1.94
C LEU A 48 6.42 -2.26 0.77
N MET A 49 7.72 -2.17 1.08
CA MET A 49 8.80 -2.20 0.09
C MET A 49 9.55 -3.52 0.19
N GLN A 50 9.61 -4.25 -0.91
CA GLN A 50 10.35 -5.50 -1.03
C GLN A 50 11.78 -5.17 -1.48
N ASP A 51 12.76 -5.21 -0.56
CA ASP A 51 14.15 -4.87 -0.87
C ASP A 51 14.86 -6.03 -1.58
N SER A 52 14.56 -7.25 -1.17
CA SER A 52 15.04 -8.47 -1.80
C SER A 52 14.04 -9.59 -1.58
N VAL A 53 13.77 -10.38 -2.60
CA VAL A 53 12.91 -11.57 -2.52
C VAL A 53 13.51 -12.70 -3.34
N SER A 54 13.57 -13.88 -2.76
CA SER A 54 13.92 -15.14 -3.41
C SER A 54 13.01 -16.27 -2.88
N HIS A 55 13.24 -17.51 -3.28
CA HIS A 55 12.54 -18.67 -2.73
C HIS A 55 12.93 -18.94 -1.27
N GLU A 56 14.16 -18.59 -0.88
CA GLU A 56 14.72 -18.89 0.44
C GLU A 56 14.57 -17.72 1.43
N TYR A 57 14.37 -16.49 0.92
CA TYR A 57 14.48 -15.31 1.75
C TYR A 57 13.71 -14.11 1.17
N ALA A 58 13.14 -13.32 2.07
CA ALA A 58 12.61 -11.99 1.74
C ALA A 58 13.04 -10.96 2.79
N ALA A 59 13.52 -9.80 2.32
CA ALA A 59 13.74 -8.60 3.12
C ALA A 59 12.72 -7.54 2.76
N VAL A 60 12.00 -7.05 3.76
CA VAL A 60 10.89 -6.11 3.58
C VAL A 60 11.02 -4.93 4.53
N ARG A 61 10.69 -3.75 4.03
CA ARG A 61 10.50 -2.54 4.83
C ARG A 61 9.03 -2.13 4.81
N ALA A 62 8.49 -1.84 5.98
CA ALA A 62 7.24 -1.11 6.12
C ALA A 62 7.57 0.34 6.47
N LEU A 63 7.29 1.27 5.55
CA LEU A 63 7.37 2.70 5.78
C LEU A 63 5.99 3.16 6.26
N VAL A 64 5.94 3.75 7.45
CA VAL A 64 4.70 4.17 8.09
C VAL A 64 4.75 5.68 8.32
N ASP A 65 3.83 6.39 7.68
CA ASP A 65 3.65 7.82 7.89
C ASP A 65 2.75 8.00 9.14
N LEU A 66 3.23 8.79 10.10
CA LEU A 66 2.57 8.99 11.39
C LEU A 66 2.31 10.48 11.60
N SER A 67 1.09 10.84 11.94
CA SER A 67 0.69 12.22 12.24
C SER A 67 0.39 12.42 13.72
N ASN A 68 0.82 13.56 14.26
CA ASN A 68 0.43 14.08 15.54
C ASN A 68 -0.11 15.51 15.34
N GLY A 69 -1.42 15.66 15.34
CA GLY A 69 -2.12 16.96 15.25
C GLY A 69 -2.21 17.72 16.57
N THR A 70 -1.76 17.13 17.68
CA THR A 70 -1.83 17.77 18.98
C THR A 70 -0.69 18.78 19.19
N PRO A 71 -0.87 19.83 20.06
CA PRO A 71 0.17 20.81 20.35
C PRO A 71 1.27 20.28 21.29
N GLN A 72 1.24 19.00 21.67
CA GLN A 72 2.23 18.38 22.55
C GLN A 72 2.87 17.17 21.90
N PRO A 73 4.14 16.85 22.18
CA PRO A 73 4.74 15.58 21.77
C PRO A 73 3.97 14.40 22.34
N GLN A 74 3.78 13.33 21.56
CA GLN A 74 3.00 12.16 21.95
C GLN A 74 3.88 10.91 21.92
N LYS A 75 3.87 10.15 23.03
CA LYS A 75 4.48 8.81 23.06
C LYS A 75 3.49 7.79 22.51
N VAL A 76 3.95 6.98 21.57
CA VAL A 76 3.14 5.95 20.91
C VAL A 76 3.93 4.65 20.78
N GLU A 77 3.22 3.54 20.73
CA GLU A 77 3.75 2.26 20.29
C GLU A 77 3.25 1.99 18.86
N LEU A 78 4.17 1.73 17.96
CA LEU A 78 3.91 1.25 16.61
C LEU A 78 4.15 -0.26 16.58
N LYS A 79 3.10 -1.04 16.27
CA LYS A 79 3.17 -2.48 16.10
C LYS A 79 2.90 -2.86 14.65
N PHE A 80 3.71 -3.74 14.11
CA PHE A 80 3.52 -4.39 12.82
C PHE A 80 3.38 -5.89 13.02
N SER A 81 2.40 -6.49 12.39
CA SER A 81 2.21 -7.95 12.36
C SER A 81 2.08 -8.43 10.91
N LEU A 82 2.77 -9.51 10.59
CA LEU A 82 2.62 -10.27 9.34
C LEU A 82 1.92 -11.58 9.65
N ASN A 83 0.79 -11.83 9.00
CA ASN A 83 -0.06 -12.98 9.26
C ASN A 83 -0.19 -13.87 8.01
N ASP A 84 -0.15 -15.19 8.25
CA ASP A 84 -0.40 -16.24 7.29
C ASP A 84 -1.59 -17.08 7.78
N GLY A 85 -2.73 -17.01 7.07
CA GLY A 85 -3.94 -17.77 7.41
C GLY A 85 -4.43 -17.56 8.84
N GLY A 86 -4.23 -16.37 9.42
CA GLY A 86 -4.59 -16.05 10.81
C GLY A 86 -3.49 -16.34 11.84
N LYS A 87 -2.36 -16.93 11.42
CA LYS A 87 -1.20 -17.13 12.28
C LYS A 87 -0.20 -16.00 12.09
N THR A 88 0.22 -15.35 13.17
CA THR A 88 1.29 -14.34 13.13
C THR A 88 2.64 -15.01 12.89
N VAL A 89 3.28 -14.69 11.77
CA VAL A 89 4.62 -15.23 11.40
C VAL A 89 5.73 -14.24 11.69
N ARG A 90 5.39 -12.94 11.81
CA ARG A 90 6.31 -11.87 12.26
C ARG A 90 5.55 -10.83 13.06
N GLU A 91 6.17 -10.36 14.13
CA GLU A 91 5.69 -9.20 14.89
C GLU A 91 6.89 -8.29 15.23
N LEU A 92 6.69 -6.99 15.08
CA LEU A 92 7.64 -5.95 15.46
C LEU A 92 6.92 -4.92 16.29
N ARG A 93 7.61 -4.37 17.30
CA ARG A 93 7.12 -3.27 18.13
C ARG A 93 8.20 -2.20 18.25
N LYS A 94 7.78 -0.97 18.26
CA LYS A 94 8.67 0.18 18.41
C LYS A 94 7.97 1.30 19.17
N GLU A 95 8.59 1.77 20.24
CA GLU A 95 8.16 2.98 20.91
C GLU A 95 8.75 4.21 20.22
N LEU A 96 7.94 5.23 20.04
CA LEU A 96 8.28 6.47 19.35
C LEU A 96 7.75 7.66 20.14
N THR A 97 8.39 8.81 19.95
CA THR A 97 7.83 10.10 20.36
C THR A 97 7.59 10.93 19.09
N LEU A 98 6.33 11.19 18.80
CA LEU A 98 5.93 12.03 17.68
C LEU A 98 5.97 13.50 18.13
N PRO A 99 6.72 14.37 17.44
CA PRO A 99 6.72 15.80 17.77
C PRO A 99 5.33 16.42 17.64
N ALA A 100 5.09 17.53 18.34
CA ALA A 100 3.84 18.26 18.23
C ALA A 100 3.60 18.79 16.82
N ASN A 101 2.35 18.77 16.34
CA ASN A 101 1.92 19.32 15.05
C ASN A 101 2.81 18.86 13.90
N SER A 102 3.10 17.55 13.82
CA SER A 102 4.03 17.02 12.84
C SER A 102 3.53 15.75 12.16
N THR A 103 4.10 15.49 10.99
CA THR A 103 4.03 14.20 10.32
C THR A 103 5.45 13.68 10.12
N VAL A 104 5.70 12.43 10.51
CA VAL A 104 6.98 11.75 10.38
C VAL A 104 6.80 10.43 9.68
N CYS A 105 7.83 9.99 8.94
CA CYS A 105 7.86 8.64 8.38
C CYS A 105 8.82 7.78 9.18
N ASP A 106 8.33 6.68 9.73
CA ASP A 106 9.17 5.68 10.39
C ASP A 106 9.27 4.40 9.56
N THR A 107 10.34 3.64 9.78
CA THR A 107 10.62 2.43 9.01
C THR A 107 10.81 1.24 9.93
N LEU A 108 9.99 0.22 9.72
CA LEU A 108 10.15 -1.10 10.30
C LEU A 108 10.75 -2.05 9.26
N ARG A 109 11.71 -2.90 9.67
CA ARG A 109 12.37 -3.86 8.78
C ARG A 109 12.20 -5.27 9.33
N PHE A 110 11.92 -6.21 8.43
CA PHE A 110 11.86 -7.61 8.81
C PHE A 110 12.35 -8.50 7.67
N ASP A 111 12.77 -9.67 8.06
CA ASP A 111 13.21 -10.75 7.18
C ASP A 111 12.30 -11.96 7.37
N LEU A 112 12.09 -12.69 6.29
CA LEU A 112 11.31 -13.92 6.28
C LEU A 112 12.09 -15.01 5.54
N ALA A 113 12.35 -16.12 6.23
CA ALA A 113 12.95 -17.30 5.64
C ALA A 113 11.87 -18.15 4.94
N ASN A 114 12.20 -18.68 3.74
CA ASN A 114 11.33 -19.51 2.92
C ASN A 114 9.93 -18.93 2.76
N PRO A 115 9.80 -17.69 2.22
CA PRO A 115 8.51 -17.04 2.09
C PRO A 115 7.61 -17.80 1.12
N HIS A 116 6.30 -17.83 1.41
CA HIS A 116 5.31 -18.23 0.41
C HIS A 116 5.17 -17.11 -0.61
N LEU A 117 5.56 -17.38 -1.85
CA LEU A 117 5.56 -16.37 -2.91
C LEU A 117 4.18 -16.30 -3.60
N TRP A 118 3.76 -15.07 -3.91
CA TRP A 118 2.64 -14.85 -4.81
C TRP A 118 3.05 -15.20 -6.25
N ASP A 119 2.39 -16.18 -6.87
CA ASP A 119 2.68 -16.66 -8.24
C ASP A 119 1.51 -16.41 -9.23
N GLY A 120 0.94 -15.21 -9.16
CA GLY A 120 -0.12 -14.79 -10.06
C GLY A 120 -1.39 -15.62 -9.92
N ARG A 121 -1.95 -16.08 -11.04
CA ARG A 121 -3.16 -16.92 -11.05
C ARG A 121 -2.94 -18.36 -10.58
N ARG A 122 -1.69 -18.81 -10.60
CA ARG A 122 -1.32 -20.18 -10.23
C ARG A 122 -1.36 -20.37 -8.72
N ASP A 123 -0.83 -19.40 -8.00
CA ASP A 123 -0.85 -19.36 -6.53
C ASP A 123 -0.94 -17.89 -6.09
N PRO A 124 -2.17 -17.36 -5.92
CA PRO A 124 -2.41 -15.97 -5.58
C PRO A 124 -2.24 -15.68 -4.09
N PHE A 125 -1.30 -16.35 -3.43
CA PHE A 125 -1.08 -16.24 -1.99
C PHE A 125 -0.73 -14.82 -1.56
N LEU A 126 -1.38 -14.34 -0.49
CA LEU A 126 -1.13 -13.03 0.10
C LEU A 126 -1.03 -13.18 1.63
N TYR A 127 0.07 -12.70 2.17
CA TYR A 127 0.12 -12.40 3.59
C TYR A 127 -0.82 -11.23 3.92
N GLN A 128 -1.34 -11.21 5.13
CA GLN A 128 -2.03 -10.04 5.68
C GLN A 128 -1.07 -9.29 6.59
N THR A 129 -0.87 -8.01 6.33
CA THR A 129 -0.14 -7.12 7.25
C THR A 129 -1.12 -6.31 8.08
N GLU A 130 -0.80 -6.10 9.34
CA GLU A 130 -1.53 -5.24 10.25
C GLU A 130 -0.55 -4.27 10.93
N VAL A 131 -0.80 -2.98 10.79
CA VAL A 131 -0.04 -1.92 11.44
C VAL A 131 -0.96 -1.22 12.42
N THR A 132 -0.62 -1.26 13.70
CA THR A 132 -1.41 -0.64 14.77
C THR A 132 -0.61 0.47 15.44
N LEU A 133 -1.27 1.59 15.71
CA LEU A 133 -0.73 2.69 16.50
C LEU A 133 -1.47 2.74 17.85
N THR A 134 -0.72 2.73 18.94
CA THR A 134 -1.27 2.75 20.31
C THR A 134 -0.74 3.96 21.06
N ARG A 135 -1.63 4.67 21.77
CA ARG A 135 -1.30 5.77 22.65
C ARG A 135 -1.98 5.59 24.01
N GLY A 136 -1.21 5.66 25.09
CA GLY A 136 -1.76 5.52 26.45
C GLY A 136 -2.46 4.17 26.69
N GLY A 137 -2.05 3.10 26.02
CA GLY A 137 -2.65 1.77 26.13
C GLY A 137 -3.89 1.53 25.26
N SER A 138 -4.35 2.54 24.51
CA SER A 138 -5.49 2.43 23.60
C SER A 138 -5.03 2.51 22.14
N ILE A 139 -5.59 1.67 21.27
CA ILE A 139 -5.36 1.74 19.83
C ILE A 139 -6.01 3.02 19.31
N THR A 140 -5.23 3.88 18.67
CA THR A 140 -5.70 5.11 18.02
C THR A 140 -5.90 4.92 16.53
N ASP A 141 -5.18 3.95 15.90
CA ASP A 141 -5.34 3.67 14.49
C ASP A 141 -4.87 2.24 14.13
N CYS A 142 -5.41 1.70 13.04
CA CYS A 142 -5.05 0.37 12.53
C CYS A 142 -5.20 0.33 11.01
N VAL A 143 -4.15 -0.11 10.33
CA VAL A 143 -4.16 -0.31 8.87
C VAL A 143 -3.89 -1.78 8.57
N ILE A 144 -4.79 -2.40 7.82
CA ILE A 144 -4.67 -3.78 7.35
C ILE A 144 -4.57 -3.76 5.82
N GLN A 145 -3.56 -4.44 5.29
CA GLN A 145 -3.38 -4.55 3.83
C GLN A 145 -2.69 -5.86 3.44
N PRO A 146 -2.90 -6.35 2.19
CA PRO A 146 -2.25 -7.55 1.70
C PRO A 146 -0.79 -7.30 1.33
N LEU A 147 0.04 -8.35 1.44
CA LEU A 147 1.42 -8.38 0.97
C LEU A 147 1.66 -9.65 0.14
N GLY A 148 1.85 -9.50 -1.17
CA GLY A 148 2.27 -10.58 -2.07
C GLY A 148 3.76 -10.50 -2.35
N LEU A 149 4.55 -11.39 -1.73
CA LEU A 149 6.00 -11.45 -1.95
C LEU A 149 6.31 -12.08 -3.30
N ARG A 150 7.09 -11.41 -4.12
CA ARG A 150 7.48 -11.88 -5.44
C ARG A 150 8.74 -11.21 -5.94
N PHE A 151 9.43 -11.85 -6.86
CA PHE A 151 10.47 -11.23 -7.66
C PHE A 151 10.22 -11.48 -9.14
N PHE A 152 10.71 -10.58 -9.97
CA PHE A 152 10.59 -10.74 -11.42
C PHE A 152 11.81 -10.15 -12.11
N HIS A 153 12.04 -10.61 -13.32
CA HIS A 153 12.98 -9.98 -14.25
C HIS A 153 12.45 -10.08 -15.68
N ILE A 154 12.98 -9.22 -16.53
CA ILE A 154 12.69 -9.21 -17.96
C ILE A 154 13.99 -9.60 -18.69
N ASP A 155 13.92 -10.65 -19.48
CA ASP A 155 15.00 -11.09 -20.36
C ASP A 155 14.70 -10.60 -21.78
N PRO A 156 15.62 -9.90 -22.46
CA PRO A 156 15.37 -9.35 -23.80
C PRO A 156 14.96 -10.38 -24.85
N ASP A 157 15.48 -11.61 -24.74
CA ASP A 157 15.25 -12.68 -25.72
C ASP A 157 14.12 -13.63 -25.31
N ARG A 158 13.91 -13.79 -24.01
CA ARG A 158 12.97 -14.78 -23.44
C ARG A 158 11.73 -14.19 -22.79
N GLY A 159 11.70 -12.86 -22.59
CA GLY A 159 10.54 -12.15 -22.05
C GLY A 159 10.49 -12.11 -20.52
N PHE A 160 9.29 -12.16 -19.97
CA PHE A 160 9.01 -11.95 -18.55
C PHE A 160 9.14 -13.24 -17.73
N PHE A 161 9.78 -13.11 -16.56
CA PHE A 161 9.92 -14.19 -15.58
C PHE A 161 9.36 -13.74 -14.22
N LEU A 162 8.49 -14.56 -13.65
CA LEU A 162 7.97 -14.40 -12.30
C LEU A 162 8.51 -15.52 -11.41
N ASN A 163 9.12 -15.17 -10.28
CA ASN A 163 9.71 -16.10 -9.32
C ASN A 163 10.67 -17.11 -10.01
N GLY A 164 11.47 -16.62 -10.96
CA GLY A 164 12.42 -17.43 -11.73
C GLY A 164 11.82 -18.27 -12.86
N ARG A 165 10.50 -18.31 -13.01
CA ARG A 165 9.80 -19.07 -14.05
C ARG A 165 9.36 -18.17 -15.20
N HIS A 166 9.63 -18.58 -16.44
CA HIS A 166 9.10 -17.89 -17.62
C HIS A 166 7.57 -17.85 -17.60
N MET A 167 7.01 -16.67 -17.82
CA MET A 167 5.56 -16.45 -17.79
C MET A 167 5.15 -15.57 -18.98
N PRO A 168 4.46 -16.12 -19.99
CA PRO A 168 3.89 -15.32 -21.06
C PRO A 168 2.85 -14.34 -20.49
N LEU A 169 2.92 -13.07 -20.93
CA LEU A 169 1.96 -12.07 -20.57
C LEU A 169 0.91 -11.95 -21.68
N TYR A 170 -0.34 -12.21 -21.33
CA TYR A 170 -1.48 -12.03 -22.21
C TYR A 170 -2.26 -10.80 -21.75
N GLY A 171 -2.48 -9.88 -22.66
CA GLY A 171 -3.19 -8.64 -22.38
C GLY A 171 -4.24 -8.35 -23.45
N VAL A 172 -5.25 -7.59 -23.07
CA VAL A 172 -6.27 -7.04 -23.96
C VAL A 172 -6.47 -5.58 -23.65
N CYS A 173 -6.77 -4.77 -24.67
CA CYS A 173 -7.29 -3.42 -24.47
C CYS A 173 -8.78 -3.51 -24.18
N ARG A 174 -9.23 -2.88 -23.13
CA ARG A 174 -10.65 -2.81 -22.78
C ARG A 174 -11.04 -1.36 -22.60
N HIS A 175 -11.94 -0.88 -23.46
CA HIS A 175 -12.66 0.38 -23.29
C HIS A 175 -14.00 0.05 -22.64
N GLN A 176 -14.26 0.68 -21.50
CA GLN A 176 -15.48 0.36 -20.75
C GLN A 176 -16.09 1.66 -20.22
N ASP A 177 -16.83 2.31 -21.13
CA ASP A 177 -17.58 3.49 -20.80
C ASP A 177 -19.08 3.19 -20.88
N ARG A 178 -19.83 3.65 -19.91
CA ARG A 178 -21.26 3.56 -19.91
C ARG A 178 -21.87 4.94 -19.62
N PRO A 179 -22.78 5.44 -20.48
CA PRO A 179 -23.54 6.64 -20.17
C PRO A 179 -24.19 6.51 -18.78
N GLU A 180 -24.26 7.59 -18.03
CA GLU A 180 -24.87 7.73 -16.71
C GLU A 180 -24.09 7.12 -15.55
N ILE A 181 -23.18 6.17 -15.79
CA ILE A 181 -22.42 5.48 -14.72
C ILE A 181 -20.95 5.90 -14.75
N GLY A 182 -20.39 6.23 -15.93
CA GLY A 182 -18.97 6.51 -16.10
C GLY A 182 -18.18 5.24 -16.44
N ASN A 183 -16.95 5.19 -15.93
CA ASN A 183 -15.97 4.13 -16.22
C ASN A 183 -15.74 3.27 -14.97
#